data_52bc30f1a7ded02493b79c8c8ce6b1d3
#
_entry.id   52bc30f1a7ded02493b79c8c8ce6b1d3
#
_cell.length_a   1.000
_cell.length_b   1.000
_cell.length_c   1.000
_cell.angle_alpha   90.00
_cell.angle_beta   90.00
_cell.angle_gamma   90.00
#
_symmetry.space_group_name_H-M   'P 1'
#
loop_
_entity.id
_entity.type
_entity.pdbx_description
1 polymer ?
#
loop_
_entity_poly.entity_id
_entity_poly.type
_entity_poly.pdbx_seq_one_letter_code
_entity_poly.pdbx_strand_id
1 'polypeptide(L)'
;MNEEKTQNSAPDLNGALSASTKAGGDIYVQDATKSFGVTKALNGVNFKANFGEIHAIVGGNGCGKSTLAKVISGVLPLDKGKVSIMGHSPNSPIEAQRIGISTVFQEVMIAEEATVYENLFIGYDSFFGKKLAQRDKVEKAASIMLELAGEFVD
;
A
#
# COMPACT_ATOMS: atom_id res chain seq x y z
N MET A 1 0.30 3.51 40.25
CA MET A 1 0.51 4.26 38.96
C MET A 1 0.97 3.22 37.98
N ASN A 2 -0.01 2.59 37.27
CA ASN A 2 0.23 1.48 36.38
C ASN A 2 0.45 2.04 34.97
N GLU A 3 1.63 1.84 34.42
CA GLU A 3 1.91 2.11 33.01
C GLU A 3 1.36 0.96 32.16
N GLU A 4 0.27 1.20 31.46
CA GLU A 4 -0.22 0.32 30.40
C GLU A 4 0.74 0.36 29.23
N LYS A 5 1.56 -0.67 29.09
CA LYS A 5 2.34 -0.93 27.87
C LYS A 5 1.38 -1.35 26.75
N THR A 6 1.05 -0.43 25.87
CA THR A 6 0.37 -0.74 24.62
C THR A 6 1.32 -1.59 23.76
N GLN A 7 1.12 -2.90 23.75
CA GLN A 7 1.79 -3.80 22.82
C GLN A 7 1.24 -3.56 21.42
N ASN A 8 1.98 -2.82 20.63
CA ASN A 8 1.72 -2.63 19.19
C ASN A 8 2.28 -3.85 18.45
N SER A 9 1.56 -4.98 18.49
CA SER A 9 1.89 -6.17 17.72
C SER A 9 1.49 -5.95 16.26
N ALA A 10 2.38 -6.27 15.32
CA ALA A 10 2.04 -6.31 13.91
C ALA A 10 0.81 -7.21 13.68
N PRO A 11 -0.08 -6.87 12.74
CA PRO A 11 -1.27 -7.68 12.47
C PRO A 11 -0.86 -9.10 12.06
N ASP A 12 -1.52 -10.09 12.65
CA ASP A 12 -1.34 -11.50 12.29
C ASP A 12 -1.94 -11.73 10.89
N LEU A 13 -1.08 -11.70 9.89
CA LEU A 13 -1.47 -11.92 8.49
C LEU A 13 -2.03 -13.33 8.26
N ASN A 14 -1.63 -14.32 9.05
CA ASN A 14 -2.14 -15.68 8.93
C ASN A 14 -3.56 -15.81 9.50
N GLY A 15 -3.89 -15.08 10.56
CA GLY A 15 -5.25 -14.99 11.10
C GLY A 15 -6.21 -14.25 10.16
N ALA A 16 -5.72 -13.21 9.48
CA ALA A 16 -6.50 -12.43 8.51
C ALA A 16 -6.82 -13.24 7.23
N LEU A 17 -5.88 -14.06 6.75
CA LEU A 17 -6.09 -14.96 5.60
C LEU A 17 -7.18 -16.02 5.86
N SER A 18 -7.33 -16.49 7.09
CA SER A 18 -8.36 -17.49 7.44
C SER A 18 -9.76 -16.89 7.64
N ALA A 19 -9.87 -15.59 7.92
CA ALA A 19 -11.14 -14.90 8.11
C ALA A 19 -11.77 -14.38 6.81
N SER A 20 -11.02 -14.35 5.71
CA SER A 20 -11.40 -13.75 4.41
C SER A 20 -12.42 -14.57 3.59
N THR A 21 -12.81 -15.77 4.01
CA THR A 21 -13.69 -16.66 3.23
C THR A 21 -15.19 -16.35 3.33
N LYS A 22 -15.61 -15.29 4.01
CA LYS A 22 -17.02 -14.90 4.13
C LYS A 22 -17.35 -13.59 3.41
N ALA A 23 -17.94 -13.70 2.23
CA ALA A 23 -18.79 -12.72 1.55
C ALA A 23 -18.21 -11.32 1.27
N GLY A 24 -17.41 -11.20 0.23
CA GLY A 24 -16.89 -9.93 -0.31
C GLY A 24 -15.41 -10.07 -0.62
N GLY A 25 -14.92 -9.59 -1.76
CA GLY A 25 -13.49 -9.69 -2.11
C GLY A 25 -12.55 -9.18 -1.02
N ASP A 26 -11.31 -9.58 -1.10
CA ASP A 26 -10.27 -9.12 -0.17
C ASP A 26 -10.02 -7.61 -0.29
N ILE A 27 -10.26 -7.07 -1.50
CA ILE A 27 -10.36 -5.63 -1.77
C ILE A 27 -11.76 -5.36 -2.31
N TYR A 28 -12.48 -4.47 -1.66
CA TYR A 28 -13.84 -4.10 -2.02
C TYR A 28 -14.01 -2.57 -2.03
N VAL A 29 -14.44 -2.05 -3.15
CA VAL A 29 -14.78 -0.63 -3.34
C VAL A 29 -16.26 -0.55 -3.68
N GLN A 30 -17.02 0.23 -2.93
CA GLN A 30 -18.45 0.37 -3.09
C GLN A 30 -18.87 1.81 -3.29
N ASP A 31 -19.65 2.07 -4.35
CA ASP A 31 -20.25 3.36 -4.70
C ASP A 31 -19.25 4.53 -4.67
N ALA A 32 -17.99 4.24 -5.07
CA ALA A 32 -16.89 5.18 -4.98
C ALA A 32 -17.11 6.37 -5.89
N THR A 33 -17.14 7.55 -5.29
CA THR A 33 -17.26 8.83 -6.00
C THR A 33 -16.08 9.71 -5.61
N LYS A 34 -15.42 10.29 -6.62
CA LYS A 34 -14.33 11.25 -6.44
C LYS A 34 -14.37 12.31 -7.52
N SER A 35 -14.35 13.57 -7.10
CA SER A 35 -14.36 14.71 -7.99
C SER A 35 -13.12 15.58 -7.79
N PHE A 36 -12.66 16.20 -8.87
CA PHE A 36 -11.62 17.22 -8.89
C PHE A 36 -12.21 18.47 -9.54
N GLY A 37 -12.63 19.42 -8.72
CA GLY A 37 -13.43 20.56 -9.18
C GLY A 37 -14.72 20.08 -9.86
N VAL A 38 -14.91 20.44 -11.11
CA VAL A 38 -16.10 20.04 -11.90
C VAL A 38 -16.02 18.66 -12.53
N THR A 39 -14.83 18.04 -12.52
CA THR A 39 -14.59 16.74 -13.16
C THR A 39 -14.83 15.60 -12.18
N LYS A 40 -15.77 14.72 -12.49
CA LYS A 40 -15.97 13.46 -11.75
C LYS A 40 -15.03 12.39 -12.28
N ALA A 41 -13.99 12.08 -11.51
CA ALA A 41 -13.03 11.04 -11.86
C ALA A 41 -13.55 9.63 -11.53
N LEU A 42 -14.32 9.49 -10.45
CA LEU A 42 -15.10 8.29 -10.12
C LEU A 42 -16.54 8.69 -9.88
N ASN A 43 -17.49 7.92 -10.39
CA ASN A 43 -18.92 8.21 -10.26
C ASN A 43 -19.71 6.94 -9.93
N GLY A 44 -19.81 6.58 -8.67
CA GLY A 44 -20.49 5.38 -8.19
C GLY A 44 -19.79 4.09 -8.61
N VAL A 45 -18.45 4.09 -8.63
CA VAL A 45 -17.67 2.93 -9.09
C VAL A 45 -17.68 1.83 -8.04
N ASN A 46 -17.92 0.61 -8.50
CA ASN A 46 -17.81 -0.62 -7.72
C ASN A 46 -16.66 -1.46 -8.27
N PHE A 47 -15.79 -1.96 -7.38
CA PHE A 47 -14.67 -2.81 -7.74
C PHE A 47 -14.46 -3.88 -6.66
N LYS A 48 -14.08 -5.07 -7.10
CA LYS A 48 -13.79 -6.20 -6.23
C LYS A 48 -12.57 -6.94 -6.77
N ALA A 49 -11.67 -7.33 -5.88
CA ALA A 49 -10.57 -8.24 -6.16
C ALA A 49 -10.39 -9.23 -5.01
N ASN A 50 -9.86 -10.41 -5.29
CA ASN A 50 -9.55 -11.41 -4.28
C ASN A 50 -8.05 -11.70 -4.30
N PHE A 51 -7.53 -12.24 -3.19
CA PHE A 51 -6.15 -12.70 -3.13
C PHE A 51 -5.86 -13.79 -4.16
N GLY A 52 -4.63 -13.81 -4.65
CA GLY A 52 -4.19 -14.77 -5.64
C GLY A 52 -4.66 -14.50 -7.07
N GLU A 53 -5.39 -13.39 -7.30
CA GLU A 53 -5.85 -12.97 -8.61
C GLU A 53 -5.02 -11.81 -9.17
N ILE A 54 -4.88 -11.79 -10.49
CA ILE A 54 -4.31 -10.63 -11.23
C ILE A 54 -5.45 -9.90 -11.91
N HIS A 55 -5.65 -8.65 -11.55
CA HIS A 55 -6.67 -7.79 -12.13
C HIS A 55 -6.03 -6.71 -13.00
N ALA A 56 -6.42 -6.65 -14.29
CA ALA A 56 -6.05 -5.57 -15.19
C ALA A 56 -7.21 -4.57 -15.31
N ILE A 57 -6.96 -3.32 -14.92
CA ILE A 57 -7.92 -2.22 -15.10
C ILE A 57 -7.61 -1.52 -16.42
N VAL A 58 -8.46 -1.69 -17.43
CA VAL A 58 -8.29 -1.15 -18.76
C VAL A 58 -9.32 -0.05 -19.06
N GLY A 59 -8.99 0.88 -19.93
CA GLY A 59 -9.87 1.98 -20.33
C GLY A 59 -9.09 3.16 -20.90
N GLY A 60 -9.80 4.11 -21.49
CA GLY A 60 -9.22 5.33 -22.06
C GLY A 60 -8.53 6.24 -21.02
N ASN A 61 -7.80 7.25 -21.52
CA ASN A 61 -7.21 8.25 -20.65
C ASN A 61 -8.30 9.07 -19.96
N GLY A 62 -8.11 9.38 -18.67
CA GLY A 62 -9.08 10.14 -17.88
C GLY A 62 -10.27 9.35 -17.34
N CYS A 63 -10.40 8.04 -17.61
CA CYS A 63 -11.54 7.24 -17.13
C CYS A 63 -11.47 6.82 -15.65
N GLY A 64 -10.51 7.32 -14.88
CA GLY A 64 -10.45 7.10 -13.43
C GLY A 64 -9.58 5.95 -12.94
N LYS A 65 -8.85 5.23 -13.81
CA LYS A 65 -7.99 4.08 -13.42
C LYS A 65 -7.00 4.44 -12.31
N SER A 66 -6.19 5.48 -12.53
CA SER A 66 -5.21 5.94 -11.55
C SER A 66 -5.85 6.51 -10.29
N THR A 67 -7.05 7.10 -10.42
CA THR A 67 -7.83 7.58 -9.27
C THR A 67 -8.29 6.42 -8.41
N LEU A 68 -8.79 5.35 -9.01
CA LEU A 68 -9.19 4.14 -8.30
C LEU A 68 -8.00 3.50 -7.56
N ALA A 69 -6.84 3.37 -8.23
CA ALA A 69 -5.63 2.85 -7.61
C ALA A 69 -5.18 3.71 -6.41
N LYS A 70 -5.20 5.05 -6.54
CA LYS A 70 -4.88 5.99 -5.46
C LYS A 70 -5.86 5.92 -4.29
N VAL A 71 -7.13 5.63 -4.56
CA VAL A 71 -8.17 5.42 -3.53
C VAL A 71 -7.91 4.13 -2.77
N ILE A 72 -7.64 3.02 -3.47
CA ILE A 72 -7.34 1.72 -2.84
C ILE A 72 -6.07 1.81 -2.00
N SER A 73 -5.05 2.53 -2.46
CA SER A 73 -3.78 2.71 -1.73
C SER A 73 -3.84 3.75 -0.59
N GLY A 74 -5.02 4.33 -0.32
CA GLY A 74 -5.19 5.31 0.75
C GLY A 74 -4.55 6.68 0.49
N VAL A 75 -4.01 6.91 -0.72
CA VAL A 75 -3.41 8.21 -1.12
C VAL A 75 -4.49 9.26 -1.33
N LEU A 76 -5.66 8.85 -1.78
CA LEU A 76 -6.75 9.75 -2.13
C LEU A 76 -8.03 9.36 -1.39
N PRO A 77 -8.60 10.24 -0.55
CA PRO A 77 -9.88 9.98 0.10
C PRO A 77 -11.03 10.10 -0.90
N LEU A 78 -12.05 9.26 -0.73
CA LEU A 78 -13.30 9.35 -1.46
C LEU A 78 -14.14 10.57 -1.01
N ASP A 79 -14.95 11.10 -1.91
CA ASP A 79 -16.00 12.07 -1.56
C ASP A 79 -17.26 11.32 -1.08
N LYS A 80 -17.54 10.12 -1.66
CA LYS A 80 -18.63 9.22 -1.26
C LYS A 80 -18.23 7.77 -1.53
N GLY A 81 -18.91 6.85 -0.87
CA GLY A 81 -18.64 5.42 -0.96
C GLY A 81 -17.64 4.96 0.09
N LYS A 82 -17.15 3.75 -0.07
CA LYS A 82 -16.19 3.16 0.88
C LYS A 82 -15.20 2.22 0.18
N VAL A 83 -14.04 2.09 0.80
CA VAL A 83 -13.03 1.06 0.49
C VAL A 83 -12.92 0.15 1.70
N SER A 84 -12.88 -1.14 1.46
CA SER A 84 -12.59 -2.16 2.46
C SER A 84 -11.52 -3.09 1.92
N ILE A 85 -10.45 -3.29 2.69
CA ILE A 85 -9.35 -4.19 2.39
C ILE A 85 -9.25 -5.15 3.56
N MET A 86 -9.56 -6.43 3.32
CA MET A 86 -9.65 -7.44 4.39
C MET A 86 -10.51 -6.99 5.59
N GLY A 87 -11.60 -6.28 5.32
CA GLY A 87 -12.49 -5.74 6.35
C GLY A 87 -12.03 -4.42 6.99
N HIS A 88 -10.85 -3.92 6.66
CA HIS A 88 -10.32 -2.64 7.13
C HIS A 88 -10.56 -1.53 6.11
N SER A 89 -10.78 -0.30 6.58
CA SER A 89 -10.95 0.89 5.73
C SER A 89 -9.79 1.85 5.97
N PRO A 90 -8.69 1.76 5.21
CA PRO A 90 -7.54 2.62 5.42
C PRO A 90 -7.83 4.05 5.00
N ASN A 91 -7.43 5.01 5.83
CA ASN A 91 -7.59 6.45 5.60
C ASN A 91 -6.27 7.15 5.22
N SER A 92 -5.20 6.37 5.12
CA SER A 92 -3.88 6.88 4.75
C SER A 92 -3.04 5.80 4.05
N PRO A 93 -2.01 6.17 3.27
CA PRO A 93 -1.09 5.22 2.67
C PRO A 93 -0.38 4.31 3.69
N ILE A 94 -0.06 4.87 4.87
CA ILE A 94 0.58 4.11 5.96
C ILE A 94 -0.35 3.02 6.49
N GLU A 95 -1.64 3.33 6.67
CA GLU A 95 -2.63 2.34 7.09
C GLU A 95 -2.84 1.27 6.01
N ALA A 96 -2.95 1.67 4.73
CA ALA A 96 -3.05 0.75 3.61
C ALA A 96 -1.83 -0.20 3.55
N GLN A 97 -0.64 0.33 3.75
CA GLN A 97 0.59 -0.46 3.78
C GLN A 97 0.62 -1.44 4.96
N ARG A 98 0.15 -1.03 6.15
CA ARG A 98 0.07 -1.90 7.34
C ARG A 98 -0.85 -3.11 7.15
N ILE A 99 -1.87 -2.99 6.32
CA ILE A 99 -2.78 -4.09 5.97
C ILE A 99 -2.38 -4.82 4.70
N GLY A 100 -1.16 -4.57 4.17
CA GLY A 100 -0.55 -5.34 3.10
C GLY A 100 -0.66 -4.75 1.70
N ILE A 101 -1.15 -3.52 1.52
CA ILE A 101 -1.16 -2.85 0.22
C ILE A 101 0.22 -2.27 -0.08
N SER A 102 0.84 -2.72 -1.15
CA SER A 102 2.04 -2.11 -1.73
C SER A 102 1.69 -1.49 -3.07
N THR A 103 2.18 -0.28 -3.31
CA THR A 103 1.88 0.48 -4.53
C THR A 103 3.15 0.88 -5.24
N VAL A 104 3.22 0.58 -6.53
CA VAL A 104 4.26 1.10 -7.43
C VAL A 104 3.67 2.25 -8.22
N PHE A 105 4.26 3.43 -8.07
CA PHE A 105 3.86 4.61 -8.83
C PHE A 105 4.60 4.70 -10.16
N GLN A 106 3.98 5.34 -11.14
CA GLN A 106 4.57 5.54 -12.47
C GLN A 106 5.82 6.42 -12.40
N GLU A 107 5.81 7.43 -11.52
CA GLU A 107 6.97 8.28 -11.27
C GLU A 107 7.81 7.67 -10.15
N VAL A 108 9.07 7.36 -10.46
CA VAL A 108 10.03 6.89 -9.48
C VAL A 108 10.57 8.10 -8.74
N MET A 109 10.18 8.25 -7.49
CA MET A 109 10.69 9.32 -6.61
C MET A 109 11.87 8.77 -5.82
N ILE A 110 13.08 9.20 -6.15
CA ILE A 110 14.29 8.90 -5.39
C ILE A 110 14.83 10.19 -4.78
N ALA A 111 15.47 10.08 -3.63
CA ALA A 111 16.26 11.14 -3.05
C ALA A 111 17.66 11.07 -3.67
N GLU A 112 17.94 11.92 -4.66
CA GLU A 112 19.17 11.88 -5.45
C GLU A 112 20.45 12.04 -4.61
N GLU A 113 20.37 12.81 -3.51
CA GLU A 113 21.47 13.04 -2.58
C GLU A 113 21.66 11.89 -1.56
N ALA A 114 20.74 10.94 -1.51
CA ALA A 114 20.79 9.82 -0.59
C ALA A 114 21.37 8.57 -1.27
N THR A 115 22.01 7.74 -0.47
CA THR A 115 22.55 6.46 -0.93
C THR A 115 21.42 5.47 -1.30
N VAL A 116 21.79 4.40 -2.01
CA VAL A 116 20.82 3.33 -2.41
C VAL A 116 20.15 2.75 -1.17
N TYR A 117 20.89 2.39 -0.13
CA TYR A 117 20.29 1.81 1.07
C TYR A 117 19.38 2.82 1.81
N GLU A 118 19.70 4.10 1.81
CA GLU A 118 18.83 5.13 2.39
C GLU A 118 17.52 5.25 1.61
N ASN A 119 17.57 5.24 0.28
CA ASN A 119 16.38 5.25 -0.56
C ASN A 119 15.51 4.01 -0.33
N LEU A 120 16.10 2.81 -0.24
CA LEU A 120 15.38 1.56 0.01
C LEU A 120 14.71 1.52 1.39
N PHE A 121 15.30 2.21 2.38
CA PHE A 121 14.79 2.21 3.76
C PHE A 121 14.08 3.51 4.16
N ILE A 122 13.77 4.42 3.23
CA ILE A 122 12.98 5.62 3.52
C ILE A 122 11.65 5.20 4.20
N GLY A 123 11.44 5.74 5.41
CA GLY A 123 10.24 5.46 6.20
C GLY A 123 10.21 4.10 6.93
N TYR A 124 11.16 3.19 6.66
CA TYR A 124 11.18 1.85 7.24
C TYR A 124 11.22 1.87 8.78
N ASP A 125 12.08 2.69 9.38
CA ASP A 125 12.25 2.76 10.83
C ASP A 125 10.98 3.27 11.53
N SER A 126 10.28 4.22 10.92
CA SER A 126 9.02 4.74 11.43
C SER A 126 7.86 3.76 11.23
N PHE A 127 7.90 2.97 10.17
CA PHE A 127 6.85 2.02 9.80
C PHE A 127 6.87 0.75 10.65
N PHE A 128 8.05 0.15 10.84
CA PHE A 128 8.18 -1.10 11.60
C PHE A 128 8.50 -0.91 13.09
N GLY A 129 8.69 0.33 13.55
CA GLY A 129 9.01 0.63 14.94
C GLY A 129 10.36 0.08 15.43
N LYS A 130 11.20 -0.40 14.52
CA LYS A 130 12.54 -0.95 14.80
C LYS A 130 13.58 -0.19 14.01
N LYS A 131 14.51 0.48 14.70
CA LYS A 131 15.69 1.01 14.05
C LYS A 131 16.65 -0.12 13.72
N LEU A 132 16.83 -0.39 12.43
CA LEU A 132 17.92 -1.25 11.97
C LEU A 132 19.25 -0.48 12.09
N ALA A 133 20.31 -1.17 12.50
CA ALA A 133 21.64 -0.61 12.41
C ALA A 133 22.01 -0.33 10.95
N GLN A 134 22.85 0.69 10.70
CA GLN A 134 23.24 1.05 9.34
C GLN A 134 23.86 -0.14 8.58
N ARG A 135 24.69 -0.93 9.26
CA ARG A 135 25.28 -2.15 8.69
C ARG A 135 24.24 -3.13 8.17
N ASP A 136 23.19 -3.38 8.97
CA ASP A 136 22.13 -4.33 8.61
C ASP A 136 21.31 -3.80 7.41
N LYS A 137 21.11 -2.47 7.33
CA LYS A 137 20.45 -1.84 6.18
C LYS A 137 21.27 -2.00 4.89
N VAL A 138 22.58 -1.79 4.97
CA VAL A 138 23.49 -1.94 3.82
C VAL A 138 23.51 -3.40 3.35
N GLU A 139 23.67 -4.35 4.27
CA GLU A 139 23.69 -5.78 3.95
C GLU A 139 22.37 -6.23 3.29
N LYS A 140 21.24 -5.80 3.84
CA LYS A 140 19.92 -6.12 3.29
C LYS A 140 19.68 -5.42 1.95
N ALA A 141 20.12 -4.17 1.77
CA ALA A 141 20.05 -3.48 0.49
C ALA A 141 20.87 -4.20 -0.59
N ALA A 142 22.10 -4.61 -0.26
CA ALA A 142 22.93 -5.37 -1.17
C ALA A 142 22.28 -6.70 -1.57
N SER A 143 21.68 -7.42 -0.62
CA SER A 143 20.93 -8.67 -0.90
C SER A 143 19.76 -8.44 -1.87
N ILE A 144 18.96 -7.38 -1.64
CA ILE A 144 17.83 -7.01 -2.52
C ILE A 144 18.33 -6.64 -3.92
N MET A 145 19.39 -5.86 -4.01
CA MET A 145 19.95 -5.45 -5.30
C MET A 145 20.52 -6.62 -6.07
N LEU A 146 21.22 -7.57 -5.41
CA LEU A 146 21.70 -8.80 -6.05
C LEU A 146 20.55 -9.68 -6.56
N GLU A 147 19.45 -9.78 -5.81
CA GLU A 147 18.27 -10.53 -6.23
C GLU A 147 17.59 -9.91 -7.46
N LEU A 148 17.52 -8.59 -7.53
CA LEU A 148 16.82 -7.87 -8.61
C LEU A 148 17.69 -7.66 -9.85
N ALA A 149 18.97 -7.37 -9.70
CA ALA A 149 19.87 -6.97 -10.78
C ALA A 149 20.84 -8.09 -11.22
N GLY A 150 20.89 -9.19 -10.50
CA GLY A 150 21.86 -10.25 -10.74
C GLY A 150 23.29 -9.85 -10.33
N GLU A 151 24.31 -10.50 -10.93
CA GLU A 151 25.72 -10.34 -10.56
C GLU A 151 26.37 -9.00 -10.94
N PHE A 152 25.60 -8.02 -11.44
CA PHE A 152 26.11 -6.76 -11.99
C PHE A 152 25.99 -5.54 -11.05
N VAL A 153 25.97 -5.73 -9.74
CA VAL A 153 26.00 -4.64 -8.78
C VAL A 153 27.35 -4.66 -8.07
N ASP A 154 28.28 -3.82 -8.54
CA ASP A 154 29.51 -3.44 -7.84
C ASP A 154 29.25 -2.32 -6.83
#